data_9f2876956792bc0b677970804a645bac
#
_entry.id   9f2876956792bc0b677970804a645bac
#
_cell.length_a   1.000
_cell.length_b   1.000
_cell.length_c   1.000
_cell.angle_alpha   90.00
_cell.angle_beta   90.00
_cell.angle_gamma   90.00
#
_symmetry.space_group_name_H-M   'P 1'
#
loop_
_entity.id
_entity.type
_entity.pdbx_description
1 polymer ?
#
loop_
_entity_poly.entity_id
_entity_poly.type
_entity_poly.pdbx_seq_one_letter_code
_entity_poly.pdbx_strand_id
1 'polypeptide(L)'
;MKTIGSTIIMLALASSLFADNGKELKLASPDGTHEIVFYQKQVSPAVNELCYRVDYKSQPVVNESRAGLELDNRIWEMALGVRNLKQPACWMDNLEVDSVTYQPETNLTWQPLYGERSSVRDHYRAGTLCLSKKDNSGYRLNIEVRAYNEGVAFRYFFPEHPKAIFHKVVGDLTEYALPAGTKAWTEQWAQAFFERLNIDDIKHPVERALTFELPNGKWAALADADVDDWCLTKYLVSTDKKNTLTSVMYSPVDVVTYYATPWKIVMAADKPGELLEHNDIIQNLNPPCEIADAAAWVKPGKIMRETTITTEGAIATIDFCAAHHIPYMLFDWQWYMPCTSHDGDATKVVDKLDMPRVVAYGKEKGVGIWVYVNQHALMKQMRELFPLLRQWGIVGVKSGFVQYASHRWATWLHDMVRLAAENHLLMNIHDEYRPSGFSRTYPNLLTQEGICGNEEFPDATHNVTLPFTRMINGAADYTICYFDKRLKTTHAHQLAASLVFYSPLQTIFWYDKPSFYHGEPEMEWFENLQTVFDDTKVLDGAPGKNITMARRKGQEWFLGAMTNNEGSEEEIPLDFLDKNKVYLASVYTDGGEKVKTRTQVECSYLLVDASMTMKLSLIHISEPTRLGMIS
;
A
#
# COMPACT_ATOMS: atom_id res chain seq x y z
N MET A 1 17.69 -12.80 -48.22
CA MET A 1 16.30 -13.00 -47.86
C MET A 1 16.15 -14.47 -47.45
N LYS A 2 16.08 -14.73 -46.16
CA LYS A 2 15.59 -15.98 -45.58
C LYS A 2 14.87 -15.58 -44.29
N THR A 3 13.56 -15.64 -44.37
CA THR A 3 12.61 -15.47 -43.29
C THR A 3 12.70 -16.67 -42.35
N ILE A 4 13.07 -16.44 -41.08
CA ILE A 4 12.95 -17.45 -40.02
C ILE A 4 11.64 -17.16 -39.30
N GLY A 5 10.63 -17.98 -39.57
CA GLY A 5 9.39 -17.99 -38.84
C GLY A 5 9.58 -18.64 -37.48
N SER A 6 9.44 -17.91 -36.40
CA SER A 6 9.33 -18.48 -35.04
C SER A 6 7.92 -18.96 -34.82
N THR A 7 7.75 -20.29 -34.85
CA THR A 7 6.51 -20.94 -34.44
C THR A 7 6.47 -21.00 -32.92
N ILE A 8 5.62 -20.17 -32.32
CA ILE A 8 5.29 -20.26 -30.88
C ILE A 8 4.34 -21.46 -30.74
N ILE A 9 4.86 -22.56 -30.20
CA ILE A 9 4.03 -23.71 -29.79
C ILE A 9 3.42 -23.33 -28.43
N MET A 10 2.16 -22.91 -28.45
CA MET A 10 1.33 -22.89 -27.25
C MET A 10 1.05 -24.33 -26.84
N LEU A 11 1.77 -24.84 -25.84
CA LEU A 11 1.34 -26.04 -25.12
C LEU A 11 0.13 -25.64 -24.26
N ALA A 12 -1.06 -25.88 -24.76
CA ALA A 12 -2.25 -25.94 -23.95
C ALA A 12 -2.17 -27.21 -23.08
N LEU A 13 -1.64 -27.07 -21.86
CA LEU A 13 -1.84 -28.06 -20.81
C LEU A 13 -3.32 -28.02 -20.45
N ALA A 14 -4.09 -28.99 -20.93
CA ALA A 14 -5.43 -29.27 -20.45
C ALA A 14 -5.31 -29.76 -19.01
N SER A 15 -5.36 -28.81 -18.05
CA SER A 15 -5.57 -29.13 -16.65
C SER A 15 -6.98 -29.71 -16.52
N SER A 16 -7.11 -30.96 -16.08
CA SER A 16 -8.37 -31.56 -15.70
C SER A 16 -8.98 -30.77 -14.54
N LEU A 17 -9.94 -29.90 -14.85
CA LEU A 17 -10.78 -29.24 -13.86
C LEU A 17 -11.64 -30.31 -13.21
N PHE A 18 -11.38 -30.62 -11.95
CA PHE A 18 -12.29 -31.43 -11.14
C PHE A 18 -13.47 -30.54 -10.74
N ALA A 19 -14.62 -30.74 -11.36
CA ALA A 19 -15.88 -30.18 -10.90
C ALA A 19 -16.37 -30.99 -9.70
N ASP A 20 -16.46 -30.38 -8.54
CA ASP A 20 -17.20 -30.94 -7.42
C ASP A 20 -18.67 -30.54 -7.59
N ASN A 21 -19.59 -31.53 -7.50
CA ASN A 21 -21.04 -31.30 -7.53
C ASN A 21 -21.56 -30.73 -6.19
N GLY A 22 -20.69 -30.25 -5.31
CA GLY A 22 -21.02 -29.54 -4.08
C GLY A 22 -21.67 -28.19 -4.36
N LYS A 23 -22.58 -27.77 -3.47
CA LYS A 23 -23.22 -26.46 -3.52
C LYS A 23 -22.44 -25.38 -2.76
N GLU A 24 -21.24 -25.69 -2.31
CA GLU A 24 -20.35 -24.78 -1.58
C GLU A 24 -18.93 -24.83 -2.14
N LEU A 25 -18.24 -23.68 -2.12
CA LEU A 25 -16.82 -23.62 -2.37
C LEU A 25 -16.11 -23.54 -1.01
N LYS A 26 -15.30 -24.56 -0.69
CA LYS A 26 -14.49 -24.61 0.51
C LYS A 26 -13.01 -24.63 0.13
N LEU A 27 -12.25 -23.64 0.59
CA LEU A 27 -10.85 -23.49 0.21
C LEU A 27 -9.99 -23.20 1.44
N ALA A 28 -8.96 -24.03 1.64
CA ALA A 28 -7.95 -23.81 2.69
C ALA A 28 -6.62 -23.39 2.07
N SER A 29 -5.84 -22.59 2.81
CA SER A 29 -4.47 -22.22 2.47
C SER A 29 -3.58 -23.46 2.30
N PRO A 30 -2.40 -23.34 1.63
CA PRO A 30 -1.48 -24.47 1.47
C PRO A 30 -1.05 -25.11 2.80
N ASP A 31 -0.83 -24.33 3.84
CA ASP A 31 -0.50 -24.79 5.19
C ASP A 31 -1.72 -25.17 6.05
N GLY A 32 -2.95 -24.92 5.55
CA GLY A 32 -4.20 -25.22 6.23
C GLY A 32 -4.57 -24.26 7.36
N THR A 33 -3.88 -23.14 7.54
CA THR A 33 -4.15 -22.19 8.62
C THR A 33 -5.35 -21.29 8.35
N HIS A 34 -5.56 -20.88 7.10
CA HIS A 34 -6.69 -20.06 6.67
C HIS A 34 -7.69 -20.89 5.88
N GLU A 35 -8.97 -20.69 6.14
CA GLU A 35 -10.05 -21.32 5.40
C GLU A 35 -11.12 -20.29 5.05
N ILE A 36 -11.62 -20.33 3.82
CA ILE A 36 -12.79 -19.57 3.38
C ILE A 36 -13.83 -20.52 2.78
N VAL A 37 -15.10 -20.26 3.10
CA VAL A 37 -16.22 -21.07 2.58
C VAL A 37 -17.27 -20.13 2.02
N PHE A 38 -17.69 -20.36 0.77
CA PHE A 38 -18.84 -19.71 0.15
C PHE A 38 -19.97 -20.72 -0.05
N TYR A 39 -21.19 -20.31 0.25
CA TYR A 39 -22.38 -21.15 0.14
C TYR A 39 -23.64 -20.27 0.00
N GLN A 40 -24.73 -20.92 -0.41
CA GLN A 40 -26.04 -20.26 -0.45
C GLN A 40 -26.83 -20.55 0.82
N LYS A 41 -27.51 -19.53 1.32
CA LYS A 41 -28.37 -19.59 2.50
C LYS A 41 -29.77 -19.08 2.16
N GLN A 42 -30.78 -19.89 2.49
CA GLN A 42 -32.15 -19.44 2.43
C GLN A 42 -32.48 -18.54 3.64
N VAL A 43 -32.66 -17.25 3.39
CA VAL A 43 -32.95 -16.24 4.42
C VAL A 43 -34.43 -15.96 4.56
N SER A 44 -35.23 -16.32 3.55
CA SER A 44 -36.69 -16.33 3.57
C SER A 44 -37.23 -17.38 2.60
N PRO A 45 -38.54 -17.72 2.62
CA PRO A 45 -39.10 -18.67 1.67
C PRO A 45 -38.89 -18.35 0.18
N ALA A 46 -38.63 -17.08 -0.15
CA ALA A 46 -38.47 -16.60 -1.52
C ALA A 46 -37.06 -16.10 -1.83
N VAL A 47 -36.15 -16.05 -0.84
CA VAL A 47 -34.83 -15.43 -1.04
C VAL A 47 -33.69 -16.34 -0.55
N ASN A 48 -32.80 -16.67 -1.47
CA ASN A 48 -31.49 -17.23 -1.19
C ASN A 48 -30.43 -16.16 -1.38
N GLU A 49 -29.58 -15.98 -0.37
CA GLU A 49 -28.42 -15.10 -0.41
C GLU A 49 -27.13 -15.88 -0.53
N LEU A 50 -26.13 -15.28 -1.16
CA LEU A 50 -24.76 -15.77 -1.15
C LEU A 50 -24.11 -15.36 0.17
N CYS A 51 -23.62 -16.34 0.94
CA CYS A 51 -22.93 -16.13 2.21
C CYS A 51 -21.52 -16.70 2.17
N TYR A 52 -20.68 -16.19 3.07
CA TYR A 52 -19.34 -16.70 3.28
C TYR A 52 -18.91 -16.59 4.75
N ARG A 53 -17.84 -17.30 5.11
CA ARG A 53 -17.13 -17.17 6.38
C ARG A 53 -15.63 -17.38 6.18
N VAL A 54 -14.84 -16.84 7.10
CA VAL A 54 -13.39 -17.00 7.12
C VAL A 54 -12.93 -17.45 8.49
N ASP A 55 -12.12 -18.49 8.53
CA ASP A 55 -11.53 -19.04 9.75
C ASP A 55 -9.99 -18.96 9.67
N TYR A 56 -9.34 -18.70 10.81
CA TYR A 56 -7.90 -18.80 11.01
C TYR A 56 -7.60 -19.76 12.13
N LYS A 57 -6.83 -20.85 11.83
CA LYS A 57 -6.54 -21.93 12.77
C LYS A 57 -7.83 -22.47 13.44
N SER A 58 -8.85 -22.68 12.59
CA SER A 58 -10.17 -23.15 13.00
C SER A 58 -10.92 -22.23 13.98
N GLN A 59 -10.54 -20.97 14.06
CA GLN A 59 -11.23 -19.94 14.85
C GLN A 59 -11.80 -18.88 13.91
N PRO A 60 -13.04 -18.40 14.14
CA PRO A 60 -13.66 -17.45 13.25
C PRO A 60 -12.92 -16.10 13.25
N VAL A 61 -12.61 -15.59 12.06
CA VAL A 61 -12.15 -14.23 11.79
C VAL A 61 -13.32 -13.40 11.24
N VAL A 62 -14.01 -13.96 10.26
CA VAL A 62 -15.29 -13.42 9.75
C VAL A 62 -16.33 -14.52 9.91
N ASN A 63 -17.34 -14.28 10.73
CA ASN A 63 -18.49 -15.15 10.88
C ASN A 63 -19.33 -15.15 9.59
N GLU A 64 -20.41 -15.93 9.58
CA GLU A 64 -21.35 -15.94 8.45
C GLU A 64 -21.75 -14.51 8.05
N SER A 65 -21.42 -14.14 6.82
CA SER A 65 -21.57 -12.81 6.25
C SER A 65 -22.16 -12.89 4.85
N ARG A 66 -22.97 -11.91 4.47
CA ARG A 66 -23.49 -11.79 3.11
C ARG A 66 -22.36 -11.38 2.16
N ALA A 67 -22.35 -11.97 0.97
CA ALA A 67 -21.53 -11.53 -0.15
C ALA A 67 -22.42 -11.10 -1.31
N GLY A 68 -22.03 -10.03 -2.04
CA GLY A 68 -22.77 -9.60 -3.20
C GLY A 68 -22.52 -8.16 -3.59
N LEU A 69 -23.13 -7.78 -4.71
CA LEU A 69 -23.09 -6.43 -5.27
C LEU A 69 -24.53 -5.94 -5.47
N GLU A 70 -24.74 -4.65 -5.36
CA GLU A 70 -25.97 -4.02 -5.80
C GLU A 70 -25.82 -3.57 -7.23
N LEU A 71 -26.71 -4.10 -8.10
CA LEU A 71 -26.65 -3.89 -9.55
C LEU A 71 -27.90 -3.19 -10.03
N ASP A 72 -27.75 -2.13 -10.80
CA ASP A 72 -28.87 -1.39 -11.39
C ASP A 72 -28.71 -1.17 -12.90
N ASN A 73 -29.16 -2.13 -13.67
CA ASN A 73 -29.12 -2.07 -15.11
C ASN A 73 -30.33 -1.35 -15.76
N ARG A 74 -31.28 -0.85 -14.97
CA ARG A 74 -32.58 -0.33 -15.47
C ARG A 74 -32.44 0.68 -16.60
N ILE A 75 -31.54 1.64 -16.49
CA ILE A 75 -31.38 2.69 -17.51
C ILE A 75 -30.89 2.12 -18.82
N TRP A 76 -29.90 1.22 -18.78
CA TRP A 76 -29.35 0.60 -19.99
C TRP A 76 -30.35 -0.32 -20.67
N GLU A 77 -31.04 -1.14 -19.90
CA GLU A 77 -32.06 -2.05 -20.42
C GLU A 77 -33.23 -1.30 -21.03
N MET A 78 -33.62 -0.16 -20.46
CA MET A 78 -34.63 0.72 -21.01
C MET A 78 -34.18 1.36 -22.32
N ALA A 79 -32.96 1.88 -22.38
CA ALA A 79 -32.40 2.49 -23.58
C ALA A 79 -32.30 1.53 -24.76
N LEU A 80 -32.03 0.23 -24.45
CA LEU A 80 -31.98 -0.84 -25.45
C LEU A 80 -33.36 -1.45 -25.78
N GLY A 81 -34.42 -1.05 -25.07
CA GLY A 81 -35.77 -1.58 -25.27
C GLY A 81 -35.95 -3.05 -24.83
N VAL A 82 -35.04 -3.57 -23.98
CA VAL A 82 -35.00 -4.99 -23.58
C VAL A 82 -35.61 -5.24 -22.19
N ARG A 83 -35.95 -4.17 -21.44
CA ARG A 83 -36.37 -4.31 -20.05
C ARG A 83 -37.85 -4.00 -19.82
N ASN A 84 -38.41 -4.83 -18.95
CA ASN A 84 -39.67 -4.52 -18.29
C ASN A 84 -39.40 -3.81 -16.94
N LEU A 85 -39.89 -2.58 -16.77
CA LEU A 85 -39.75 -1.77 -15.55
C LEU A 85 -40.25 -2.44 -14.26
N LYS A 86 -41.01 -3.53 -14.35
CA LYS A 86 -41.49 -4.31 -13.19
C LYS A 86 -40.46 -5.25 -12.60
N GLN A 87 -39.35 -5.50 -13.30
CA GLN A 87 -38.29 -6.36 -12.78
C GLN A 87 -37.49 -5.63 -11.69
N PRO A 88 -37.00 -6.33 -10.66
CA PRO A 88 -36.09 -5.76 -9.65
C PRO A 88 -34.84 -5.16 -10.29
N ALA A 89 -34.34 -4.07 -9.71
CA ALA A 89 -33.08 -3.46 -10.16
C ALA A 89 -31.89 -4.39 -9.91
N CYS A 90 -31.82 -4.96 -8.71
CA CYS A 90 -30.79 -5.91 -8.32
C CYS A 90 -31.18 -7.34 -8.68
N TRP A 91 -30.25 -8.05 -9.33
CA TRP A 91 -30.47 -9.44 -9.74
C TRP A 91 -29.61 -10.44 -8.95
N MET A 92 -28.87 -10.00 -7.93
CA MET A 92 -27.95 -10.85 -7.14
C MET A 92 -28.67 -11.90 -6.28
N ASP A 93 -29.89 -11.63 -5.83
CA ASP A 93 -30.66 -12.60 -5.03
C ASP A 93 -31.11 -13.77 -5.90
N ASN A 94 -31.19 -14.95 -5.28
CA ASN A 94 -31.60 -16.19 -5.93
C ASN A 94 -30.73 -16.58 -7.16
N LEU A 95 -29.44 -16.27 -7.13
CA LEU A 95 -28.49 -16.93 -7.99
C LEU A 95 -28.38 -18.41 -7.59
N GLU A 96 -28.26 -19.31 -8.53
CA GLU A 96 -28.05 -20.72 -8.25
C GLU A 96 -26.61 -21.12 -8.58
N VAL A 97 -26.05 -22.02 -7.77
CA VAL A 97 -24.73 -22.59 -8.02
C VAL A 97 -24.79 -23.53 -9.22
N ASP A 98 -24.07 -23.19 -10.27
CA ASP A 98 -23.90 -24.03 -11.46
C ASP A 98 -22.79 -25.05 -11.26
N SER A 99 -21.65 -24.61 -10.73
CA SER A 99 -20.49 -25.47 -10.49
C SER A 99 -19.51 -24.82 -9.51
N VAL A 100 -18.68 -25.68 -8.92
CA VAL A 100 -17.46 -25.31 -8.18
C VAL A 100 -16.28 -25.92 -8.89
N THR A 101 -15.24 -25.13 -9.11
CA THR A 101 -14.00 -25.60 -9.74
C THR A 101 -12.79 -25.20 -8.88
N TYR A 102 -11.79 -26.08 -8.83
CA TYR A 102 -10.52 -25.83 -8.14
C TYR A 102 -9.39 -25.85 -9.17
N GLN A 103 -8.46 -24.88 -9.03
CA GLN A 103 -7.26 -24.82 -9.84
C GLN A 103 -6.11 -25.56 -9.15
N PRO A 104 -5.10 -26.02 -9.91
CA PRO A 104 -3.85 -26.52 -9.32
C PRO A 104 -3.23 -25.50 -8.38
N GLU A 105 -2.63 -25.98 -7.29
CA GLU A 105 -1.91 -25.12 -6.34
C GLU A 105 -0.80 -24.35 -7.05
N THR A 106 -0.76 -23.04 -6.86
CA THR A 106 0.30 -22.16 -7.36
C THR A 106 1.37 -21.99 -6.29
N ASN A 107 2.63 -22.16 -6.65
CA ASN A 107 3.77 -21.95 -5.78
C ASN A 107 4.93 -21.40 -6.60
N LEU A 108 4.96 -20.11 -6.76
CA LEU A 108 5.93 -19.37 -7.56
C LEU A 108 6.71 -18.41 -6.65
N THR A 109 7.87 -18.02 -7.13
CA THR A 109 8.67 -16.96 -6.50
C THR A 109 9.03 -15.94 -7.57
N TRP A 110 8.88 -14.67 -7.25
CA TRP A 110 9.25 -13.59 -8.14
C TRP A 110 10.14 -12.58 -7.42
N GLN A 111 10.89 -11.80 -8.18
CA GLN A 111 11.78 -10.79 -7.65
C GLN A 111 11.21 -9.41 -7.98
N PRO A 112 10.80 -8.64 -6.99
CA PRO A 112 10.37 -7.26 -7.20
C PRO A 112 11.56 -6.41 -7.62
N LEU A 113 11.30 -5.36 -8.41
CA LEU A 113 12.32 -4.41 -8.81
C LEU A 113 12.87 -3.62 -7.60
N TYR A 114 12.03 -3.42 -6.61
CA TYR A 114 12.31 -2.87 -5.29
C TYR A 114 11.27 -3.37 -4.30
N GLY A 115 11.53 -3.27 -3.02
CA GLY A 115 10.58 -3.73 -2.01
C GLY A 115 11.23 -3.85 -0.63
N GLU A 116 10.44 -4.38 0.27
CA GLU A 116 10.86 -4.74 1.63
C GLU A 116 11.59 -6.09 1.65
N ARG A 117 11.55 -6.85 0.53
CA ARG A 117 12.18 -8.15 0.30
C ARG A 117 12.68 -8.26 -1.13
N SER A 118 13.77 -8.96 -1.35
CA SER A 118 14.32 -9.22 -2.70
C SER A 118 13.67 -10.41 -3.39
N SER A 119 12.85 -11.18 -2.67
CA SER A 119 12.18 -12.37 -3.16
C SER A 119 10.82 -12.53 -2.51
N VAL A 120 9.77 -12.58 -3.31
CA VAL A 120 8.38 -12.70 -2.86
C VAL A 120 7.81 -14.03 -3.32
N ARG A 121 7.24 -14.78 -2.40
CA ARG A 121 6.57 -16.04 -2.70
C ARG A 121 5.11 -15.79 -3.01
N ASP A 122 4.64 -16.29 -4.15
CA ASP A 122 3.23 -16.31 -4.56
C ASP A 122 2.72 -17.75 -4.45
N HIS A 123 2.20 -18.11 -3.25
CA HIS A 123 1.82 -19.48 -2.92
C HIS A 123 0.38 -19.54 -2.40
N TYR A 124 -0.51 -20.07 -3.21
CA TYR A 124 -1.93 -20.16 -2.90
C TYR A 124 -2.62 -21.37 -3.52
N ARG A 125 -3.78 -21.72 -2.96
CA ARG A 125 -4.80 -22.51 -3.62
C ARG A 125 -5.90 -21.60 -4.15
N ALA A 126 -6.53 -21.99 -5.26
CA ALA A 126 -7.59 -21.20 -5.87
C ALA A 126 -8.81 -22.04 -6.22
N GLY A 127 -9.97 -21.39 -6.16
CA GLY A 127 -11.25 -21.98 -6.54
C GLY A 127 -12.20 -20.94 -7.14
N THR A 128 -13.17 -21.38 -7.89
CA THR A 128 -14.19 -20.54 -8.51
C THR A 128 -15.56 -21.15 -8.27
N LEU A 129 -16.47 -20.35 -7.69
CA LEU A 129 -17.88 -20.66 -7.58
C LEU A 129 -18.62 -19.97 -8.72
N CYS A 130 -19.20 -20.76 -9.63
CA CYS A 130 -19.96 -20.24 -10.77
C CYS A 130 -21.45 -20.20 -10.43
N LEU A 131 -22.07 -19.05 -10.64
CA LEU A 131 -23.47 -18.77 -10.31
C LEU A 131 -24.23 -18.26 -11.53
N SER A 132 -25.50 -18.61 -11.63
CA SER A 132 -26.39 -18.04 -12.65
C SER A 132 -27.80 -17.78 -12.13
N LYS A 133 -28.49 -16.83 -12.76
CA LYS A 133 -29.92 -16.59 -12.56
C LYS A 133 -30.71 -17.63 -13.36
N LYS A 134 -31.62 -18.35 -12.74
CA LYS A 134 -32.44 -19.40 -13.43
C LYS A 134 -33.76 -18.82 -13.98
N ASP A 135 -33.74 -17.57 -14.33
CA ASP A 135 -34.75 -16.95 -15.17
C ASP A 135 -34.23 -16.85 -16.63
N ASN A 136 -34.98 -16.23 -17.50
CA ASN A 136 -34.58 -16.08 -18.90
C ASN A 136 -33.61 -14.89 -19.13
N SER A 137 -33.10 -14.24 -18.08
CA SER A 137 -32.16 -13.10 -18.20
C SER A 137 -30.78 -13.52 -18.69
N GLY A 138 -30.33 -14.71 -18.29
CA GLY A 138 -29.00 -15.22 -18.58
C GLY A 138 -27.89 -14.56 -17.74
N TYR A 139 -28.23 -13.85 -16.64
CA TYR A 139 -27.24 -13.26 -15.75
C TYR A 139 -26.38 -14.31 -15.06
N ARG A 140 -25.08 -14.05 -15.02
CA ARG A 140 -24.06 -14.91 -14.41
C ARG A 140 -23.10 -14.09 -13.57
N LEU A 141 -22.59 -14.72 -12.52
CA LEU A 141 -21.54 -14.19 -11.66
C LEU A 141 -20.66 -15.34 -11.19
N ASN A 142 -19.37 -15.12 -11.20
CA ASN A 142 -18.43 -16.03 -10.56
C ASN A 142 -17.83 -15.38 -9.32
N ILE A 143 -17.55 -16.18 -8.30
CA ILE A 143 -16.71 -15.77 -7.17
C ILE A 143 -15.38 -16.46 -7.35
N GLU A 144 -14.33 -15.69 -7.62
CA GLU A 144 -12.95 -16.16 -7.65
C GLU A 144 -12.34 -16.03 -6.26
N VAL A 145 -11.71 -17.10 -5.79
CA VAL A 145 -11.15 -17.18 -4.44
C VAL A 145 -9.71 -17.66 -4.50
N ARG A 146 -8.84 -17.04 -3.69
CA ARG A 146 -7.48 -17.51 -3.42
C ARG A 146 -7.26 -17.59 -1.91
N ALA A 147 -6.66 -18.68 -1.45
CA ALA A 147 -6.26 -18.87 -0.06
C ALA A 147 -4.73 -19.00 0.01
N TYR A 148 -4.11 -18.00 0.64
CA TYR A 148 -2.69 -17.88 0.93
C TYR A 148 -2.42 -18.26 2.40
N ASN A 149 -1.18 -18.52 2.75
CA ASN A 149 -0.79 -18.71 4.16
C ASN A 149 -0.91 -17.39 4.96
N GLU A 150 -0.90 -16.27 4.29
CA GLU A 150 -1.00 -14.90 4.82
C GLU A 150 -2.44 -14.41 5.00
N GLY A 151 -3.40 -15.07 4.33
CA GLY A 151 -4.80 -14.66 4.34
C GLY A 151 -5.60 -15.27 3.19
N VAL A 152 -6.85 -14.84 3.06
CA VAL A 152 -7.72 -15.23 1.95
C VAL A 152 -8.14 -14.01 1.16
N ALA A 153 -8.34 -14.19 -0.14
CA ALA A 153 -8.82 -13.15 -1.03
C ALA A 153 -9.95 -13.67 -1.92
N PHE A 154 -10.93 -12.82 -2.21
CA PHE A 154 -11.99 -13.13 -3.17
C PHE A 154 -12.38 -11.89 -3.97
N ARG A 155 -12.94 -12.12 -5.16
CA ARG A 155 -13.51 -11.07 -6.01
C ARG A 155 -14.70 -11.56 -6.79
N TYR A 156 -15.50 -10.63 -7.26
CA TYR A 156 -16.59 -10.89 -8.17
C TYR A 156 -16.09 -10.83 -9.61
N PHE A 157 -16.49 -11.80 -10.42
CA PHE A 157 -16.14 -11.84 -11.83
C PHE A 157 -17.41 -11.97 -12.66
N PHE A 158 -17.61 -11.03 -13.57
CA PHE A 158 -18.71 -11.05 -14.55
C PHE A 158 -18.21 -11.75 -15.81
N PRO A 159 -18.60 -13.03 -16.05
CA PRO A 159 -18.19 -13.73 -17.26
C PRO A 159 -18.86 -13.17 -18.49
N GLU A 160 -18.27 -13.41 -19.65
CA GLU A 160 -18.84 -13.01 -20.93
C GLU A 160 -20.25 -13.57 -21.11
N HIS A 161 -21.17 -12.74 -21.58
CA HIS A 161 -22.54 -13.11 -21.85
C HIS A 161 -23.09 -12.39 -23.09
N PRO A 162 -23.63 -13.12 -24.10
CA PRO A 162 -24.03 -12.53 -25.37
C PRO A 162 -25.22 -11.56 -25.29
N LYS A 163 -25.97 -11.54 -24.16
CA LYS A 163 -27.14 -10.68 -23.95
C LYS A 163 -26.99 -9.67 -22.81
N ALA A 164 -25.95 -9.79 -21.98
CA ALA A 164 -25.79 -8.98 -20.78
C ALA A 164 -24.34 -8.47 -20.66
N ILE A 165 -23.95 -7.63 -21.61
CA ILE A 165 -22.59 -7.10 -21.74
C ILE A 165 -22.34 -5.87 -20.86
N PHE A 166 -23.40 -5.22 -20.36
CA PHE A 166 -23.30 -4.02 -19.54
C PHE A 166 -23.91 -4.26 -18.16
N HIS A 167 -23.18 -3.88 -17.12
CA HIS A 167 -23.70 -3.84 -15.76
C HIS A 167 -23.34 -2.51 -15.11
N LYS A 168 -24.25 -1.98 -14.31
CA LYS A 168 -23.99 -0.85 -13.44
C LYS A 168 -23.97 -1.34 -12.00
N VAL A 169 -22.81 -1.33 -11.39
CA VAL A 169 -22.63 -1.62 -9.97
C VAL A 169 -22.85 -0.33 -9.20
N VAL A 170 -23.86 -0.30 -8.35
CA VAL A 170 -24.24 0.90 -7.58
C VAL A 170 -23.93 0.79 -6.10
N GLY A 171 -23.63 -0.42 -5.60
CA GLY A 171 -23.26 -0.67 -4.23
C GLY A 171 -22.53 -2.00 -4.07
N ASP A 172 -21.87 -2.15 -2.93
CA ASP A 172 -21.21 -3.35 -2.48
C ASP A 172 -21.90 -3.87 -1.23
N LEU A 173 -22.52 -5.04 -1.32
CA LEU A 173 -23.31 -5.66 -0.25
C LEU A 173 -22.48 -6.61 0.61
N THR A 174 -21.16 -6.65 0.40
CA THR A 174 -20.26 -7.52 1.18
C THR A 174 -20.22 -7.08 2.63
N GLU A 175 -20.56 -8.00 3.51
CA GLU A 175 -20.51 -7.84 4.96
C GLU A 175 -19.27 -8.52 5.55
N TYR A 176 -18.89 -8.09 6.75
CA TYR A 176 -17.85 -8.68 7.58
C TYR A 176 -18.37 -8.74 9.01
N ALA A 177 -19.00 -9.84 9.36
CA ALA A 177 -19.51 -10.10 10.71
C ALA A 177 -18.37 -10.60 11.59
N LEU A 178 -17.88 -9.76 12.49
CA LEU A 178 -16.73 -10.04 13.33
C LEU A 178 -17.14 -10.70 14.66
N PRO A 179 -16.25 -11.47 15.29
CA PRO A 179 -16.50 -12.02 16.63
C PRO A 179 -16.81 -10.91 17.64
N ALA A 180 -17.78 -11.14 18.52
CA ALA A 180 -18.18 -10.17 19.54
C ALA A 180 -16.99 -9.82 20.46
N GLY A 181 -16.76 -8.53 20.70
CA GLY A 181 -15.62 -8.03 21.46
C GLY A 181 -14.40 -7.66 20.61
N THR A 182 -14.47 -7.85 19.29
CA THR A 182 -13.43 -7.35 18.37
C THR A 182 -13.31 -5.83 18.46
N LYS A 183 -12.08 -5.33 18.45
CA LYS A 183 -11.76 -3.91 18.38
C LYS A 183 -11.06 -3.60 17.09
N ALA A 184 -11.36 -2.44 16.51
CA ALA A 184 -10.76 -1.96 15.27
C ALA A 184 -9.87 -0.73 15.53
N TRP A 185 -8.77 -0.64 14.79
CA TRP A 185 -7.95 0.56 14.67
C TRP A 185 -8.42 1.32 13.44
N THR A 186 -9.11 2.43 13.65
CA THR A 186 -9.91 3.13 12.64
C THR A 186 -9.39 4.52 12.37
N GLU A 187 -9.52 4.98 11.15
CA GLU A 187 -9.38 6.39 10.77
C GLU A 187 -10.47 6.75 9.75
N GLN A 188 -10.92 7.99 9.80
CA GLN A 188 -12.03 8.45 8.96
C GLN A 188 -11.61 8.79 7.53
N TRP A 189 -10.43 9.36 7.36
CA TRP A 189 -9.78 9.67 6.07
C TRP A 189 -8.29 9.36 6.17
N ALA A 190 -7.63 9.20 5.03
CA ALA A 190 -6.31 8.60 4.96
C ALA A 190 -5.18 9.39 5.64
N GLN A 191 -5.40 10.65 6.00
CA GLN A 191 -4.45 11.46 6.78
C GLN A 191 -4.99 11.81 8.18
N ALA A 192 -6.02 11.07 8.67
CA ALA A 192 -6.54 11.25 10.02
C ALA A 192 -5.69 10.53 11.08
N PHE A 193 -5.96 10.83 12.35
CA PHE A 193 -5.42 10.07 13.46
C PHE A 193 -6.21 8.77 13.67
N PHE A 194 -5.50 7.70 14.01
CA PHE A 194 -6.12 6.43 14.34
C PHE A 194 -6.78 6.45 15.71
N GLU A 195 -7.95 5.81 15.81
CA GLU A 195 -8.68 5.55 17.04
C GLU A 195 -8.92 4.05 17.20
N ARG A 196 -8.86 3.55 18.43
CA ARG A 196 -9.16 2.16 18.78
C ARG A 196 -10.59 2.06 19.31
N LEU A 197 -11.50 1.49 18.53
CA LEU A 197 -12.94 1.44 18.82
C LEU A 197 -13.47 0.01 18.84
N ASN A 198 -14.55 -0.24 19.58
CA ASN A 198 -15.37 -1.44 19.33
C ASN A 198 -16.09 -1.26 17.99
N ILE A 199 -16.43 -2.36 17.32
CA ILE A 199 -17.05 -2.30 15.98
C ILE A 199 -18.32 -1.45 15.97
N ASP A 200 -19.22 -1.68 16.94
CA ASP A 200 -20.50 -0.97 17.02
C ASP A 200 -20.37 0.53 17.42
N ASP A 201 -19.18 0.97 17.84
CA ASP A 201 -18.91 2.37 18.21
C ASP A 201 -18.42 3.20 17.03
N ILE A 202 -18.08 2.60 15.89
CA ILE A 202 -17.67 3.28 14.66
C ILE A 202 -18.87 4.04 14.08
N LYS A 203 -18.73 5.35 13.87
CA LYS A 203 -19.84 6.23 13.45
C LYS A 203 -19.73 6.73 12.01
N HIS A 204 -18.59 6.56 11.41
CA HIS A 204 -18.27 7.06 10.07
C HIS A 204 -17.68 5.96 9.22
N PRO A 205 -17.75 6.05 7.87
CA PRO A 205 -16.96 5.17 7.02
C PRO A 205 -15.47 5.29 7.34
N VAL A 206 -14.79 4.15 7.46
CA VAL A 206 -13.37 4.07 7.85
C VAL A 206 -12.52 3.49 6.74
N GLU A 207 -11.27 3.90 6.71
CA GLU A 207 -10.31 3.54 5.66
C GLU A 207 -9.83 2.07 5.76
N ARG A 208 -9.25 1.59 4.69
CA ARG A 208 -8.46 0.37 4.57
C ARG A 208 -6.95 0.71 4.60
N ALA A 209 -5.98 -0.15 5.04
CA ALA A 209 -6.32 -1.42 5.68
C ALA A 209 -6.94 -1.18 7.04
N LEU A 210 -7.92 -2.00 7.39
CA LEU A 210 -8.59 -1.90 8.68
C LEU A 210 -8.15 -3.06 9.58
N THR A 211 -7.42 -2.76 10.63
CA THR A 211 -6.80 -3.74 11.53
C THR A 211 -7.67 -4.00 12.75
N PHE A 212 -7.74 -5.27 13.16
CA PHE A 212 -8.56 -5.75 14.27
C PHE A 212 -7.75 -6.49 15.33
N GLU A 213 -8.13 -6.26 16.58
CA GLU A 213 -7.81 -7.11 17.72
C GLU A 213 -9.00 -8.06 17.95
N LEU A 214 -8.79 -9.34 17.73
CA LEU A 214 -9.83 -10.35 17.95
C LEU A 214 -9.90 -10.74 19.44
N PRO A 215 -11.08 -11.16 19.97
CA PRO A 215 -11.26 -11.47 21.39
C PRO A 215 -10.43 -12.67 21.87
N ASN A 216 -9.94 -13.50 20.96
CA ASN A 216 -9.04 -14.64 21.24
C ASN A 216 -7.55 -14.27 21.27
N GLY A 217 -7.22 -12.98 21.22
CA GLY A 217 -5.86 -12.47 21.23
C GLY A 217 -5.12 -12.51 19.88
N LYS A 218 -5.80 -12.94 18.81
CA LYS A 218 -5.26 -12.90 17.45
C LYS A 218 -5.54 -11.57 16.77
N TRP A 219 -4.92 -11.36 15.64
CA TRP A 219 -5.03 -10.14 14.84
C TRP A 219 -5.57 -10.45 13.45
N ALA A 220 -6.27 -9.49 12.87
CA ALA A 220 -6.77 -9.58 11.50
C ALA A 220 -6.73 -8.22 10.82
N ALA A 221 -6.78 -8.22 9.49
CA ALA A 221 -6.92 -6.99 8.72
C ALA A 221 -7.79 -7.22 7.47
N LEU A 222 -8.57 -6.20 7.12
CA LEU A 222 -9.25 -6.11 5.83
C LEU A 222 -8.48 -5.18 4.92
N ALA A 223 -8.24 -5.60 3.68
CA ALA A 223 -7.55 -4.82 2.66
C ALA A 223 -8.14 -5.10 1.28
N ASP A 224 -7.73 -4.30 0.28
CA ASP A 224 -8.07 -4.49 -1.12
C ASP A 224 -6.79 -4.64 -1.96
N ALA A 225 -6.90 -5.31 -3.11
CA ALA A 225 -5.83 -5.35 -4.11
C ALA A 225 -6.41 -5.24 -5.52
N ASP A 226 -5.54 -4.83 -6.46
CA ASP A 226 -5.91 -4.72 -7.88
C ASP A 226 -7.10 -3.76 -8.10
N VAL A 227 -7.05 -2.60 -7.41
CA VAL A 227 -8.05 -1.53 -7.54
C VAL A 227 -7.68 -0.70 -8.77
N ASP A 228 -7.83 -1.28 -9.93
CA ASP A 228 -7.62 -0.63 -11.23
C ASP A 228 -8.94 -0.63 -12.01
N ASP A 229 -9.27 0.51 -12.64
CA ASP A 229 -10.57 0.72 -13.31
C ASP A 229 -11.79 0.45 -12.38
N TRP A 230 -11.66 0.83 -11.11
CA TRP A 230 -12.69 0.69 -10.09
C TRP A 230 -12.72 1.94 -9.19
N CYS A 231 -13.73 2.05 -8.33
CA CYS A 231 -13.74 3.05 -7.26
C CYS A 231 -13.11 2.49 -5.97
N LEU A 232 -12.63 3.39 -5.10
CA LEU A 232 -12.21 2.99 -3.76
C LEU A 232 -13.42 2.60 -2.90
N THR A 233 -13.16 1.79 -1.88
CA THR A 233 -14.15 1.36 -0.89
C THR A 233 -13.71 1.76 0.51
N LYS A 234 -14.66 1.95 1.39
CA LYS A 234 -14.49 2.08 2.85
C LYS A 234 -15.34 1.03 3.56
N TYR A 235 -15.26 1.00 4.88
CA TYR A 235 -16.09 0.14 5.70
C TYR A 235 -16.99 0.97 6.61
N LEU A 236 -18.24 0.57 6.77
CA LEU A 236 -19.23 1.20 7.64
C LEU A 236 -19.91 0.14 8.49
N VAL A 237 -20.27 0.48 9.71
CA VAL A 237 -21.04 -0.41 10.58
C VAL A 237 -22.43 -0.67 10.02
N SER A 238 -22.85 -1.92 10.01
CA SER A 238 -24.22 -2.31 9.66
C SER A 238 -25.22 -1.67 10.62
N THR A 239 -26.30 -1.13 10.09
CA THR A 239 -27.41 -0.61 10.91
C THR A 239 -28.25 -1.70 11.56
N ASP A 240 -28.23 -2.90 10.98
CA ASP A 240 -29.16 -3.99 11.31
C ASP A 240 -28.50 -5.16 12.03
N LYS A 241 -27.18 -5.29 11.93
CA LYS A 241 -26.41 -6.42 12.47
C LYS A 241 -25.30 -5.94 13.40
N LYS A 242 -25.23 -6.50 14.60
CA LYS A 242 -24.17 -6.21 15.58
C LYS A 242 -22.81 -6.76 15.14
N ASN A 243 -21.74 -6.07 15.53
CA ASN A 243 -20.35 -6.42 15.22
C ASN A 243 -20.11 -6.68 13.72
N THR A 244 -20.86 -6.02 12.84
CA THR A 244 -20.82 -6.26 11.40
C THR A 244 -20.46 -4.98 10.67
N LEU A 245 -19.46 -5.06 9.80
CA LEU A 245 -19.10 -4.01 8.84
C LEU A 245 -19.68 -4.34 7.46
N THR A 246 -19.93 -3.31 6.66
CA THR A 246 -20.32 -3.41 5.26
C THR A 246 -19.37 -2.61 4.41
N SER A 247 -19.08 -3.08 3.18
CA SER A 247 -18.36 -2.28 2.20
C SER A 247 -19.20 -1.09 1.74
N VAL A 248 -18.54 0.05 1.51
CA VAL A 248 -19.13 1.26 0.95
C VAL A 248 -18.32 1.72 -0.24
N MET A 249 -18.94 1.81 -1.40
CA MET A 249 -18.33 2.32 -2.63
C MET A 249 -18.38 3.84 -2.68
N TYR A 250 -17.31 4.47 -3.14
CA TYR A 250 -17.29 5.93 -3.34
C TYR A 250 -18.16 6.41 -4.51
N SER A 251 -18.35 5.58 -5.51
CA SER A 251 -19.20 5.87 -6.66
C SER A 251 -19.69 4.60 -7.33
N PRO A 252 -20.79 4.67 -8.10
CA PRO A 252 -21.13 3.61 -9.04
C PRO A 252 -20.02 3.36 -10.07
N VAL A 253 -19.98 2.11 -10.58
CA VAL A 253 -19.04 1.67 -11.62
C VAL A 253 -19.84 1.06 -12.78
N ASP A 254 -19.54 1.49 -13.99
CA ASP A 254 -20.06 0.90 -15.22
C ASP A 254 -19.09 -0.19 -15.70
N VAL A 255 -19.62 -1.41 -15.90
CA VAL A 255 -18.85 -2.61 -16.22
C VAL A 255 -19.24 -3.11 -17.60
N VAL A 256 -18.25 -3.46 -18.39
CA VAL A 256 -18.41 -4.20 -19.65
C VAL A 256 -17.84 -5.59 -19.47
N THR A 257 -18.66 -6.62 -19.69
CA THR A 257 -18.21 -8.00 -19.50
C THR A 257 -17.23 -8.44 -20.63
N TYR A 258 -16.23 -9.26 -20.35
CA TYR A 258 -15.94 -9.86 -19.04
C TYR A 258 -15.23 -8.85 -18.13
N TYR A 259 -15.46 -8.92 -16.83
CA TYR A 259 -14.88 -7.95 -15.90
C TYR A 259 -14.67 -8.56 -14.50
N ALA A 260 -13.54 -8.27 -13.88
CA ALA A 260 -13.24 -8.64 -12.51
C ALA A 260 -13.24 -7.41 -11.60
N THR A 261 -13.90 -7.48 -10.45
CA THR A 261 -13.78 -6.44 -9.41
C THR A 261 -12.42 -6.54 -8.71
N PRO A 262 -12.00 -5.52 -7.95
CA PRO A 262 -10.85 -5.65 -7.06
C PRO A 262 -10.98 -6.85 -6.10
N TRP A 263 -9.84 -7.36 -5.65
CA TRP A 263 -9.77 -8.37 -4.62
C TRP A 263 -10.11 -7.78 -3.25
N LYS A 264 -10.95 -8.49 -2.50
CA LYS A 264 -11.20 -8.27 -1.09
C LYS A 264 -10.36 -9.24 -0.28
N ILE A 265 -9.59 -8.74 0.67
CA ILE A 265 -8.61 -9.52 1.41
C ILE A 265 -9.02 -9.58 2.89
N VAL A 266 -8.94 -10.75 3.48
CA VAL A 266 -9.01 -10.99 4.92
C VAL A 266 -7.71 -11.65 5.35
N MET A 267 -6.86 -10.89 6.05
CA MET A 267 -5.63 -11.39 6.66
C MET A 267 -5.88 -11.77 8.11
N ALA A 268 -5.16 -12.77 8.62
CA ALA A 268 -5.16 -13.07 10.03
C ALA A 268 -3.79 -13.61 10.49
N ALA A 269 -3.44 -13.33 11.76
CA ALA A 269 -2.13 -13.65 12.31
C ALA A 269 -2.18 -13.83 13.83
N ASP A 270 -1.15 -14.45 14.40
CA ASP A 270 -1.00 -14.58 15.86
C ASP A 270 -0.54 -13.27 16.51
N LYS A 271 0.27 -12.47 15.78
CA LYS A 271 0.83 -11.19 16.24
C LYS A 271 0.55 -10.08 15.21
N PRO A 272 0.43 -8.82 15.65
CA PRO A 272 0.14 -7.73 14.73
C PRO A 272 1.28 -7.47 13.72
N GLY A 273 2.54 -7.72 14.11
CA GLY A 273 3.69 -7.59 13.22
C GLY A 273 3.68 -8.55 12.03
N GLU A 274 3.11 -9.74 12.20
CA GLU A 274 2.96 -10.71 11.11
C GLU A 274 2.06 -10.17 10.00
N LEU A 275 1.04 -9.36 10.31
CA LEU A 275 0.20 -8.72 9.28
C LEU A 275 1.03 -7.79 8.37
N LEU A 276 2.00 -7.07 8.94
CA LEU A 276 2.93 -6.24 8.18
C LEU A 276 3.91 -7.08 7.35
N GLU A 277 4.43 -8.16 7.91
CA GLU A 277 5.32 -9.09 7.19
C GLU A 277 4.58 -9.83 6.05
N HIS A 278 3.27 -10.01 6.18
CA HIS A 278 2.40 -10.70 5.22
C HIS A 278 1.81 -9.79 4.14
N ASN A 279 2.19 -8.52 4.06
CA ASN A 279 1.63 -7.54 3.13
C ASN A 279 1.91 -7.86 1.64
N ASP A 280 2.81 -8.78 1.36
CA ASP A 280 3.09 -9.28 0.01
C ASP A 280 1.84 -9.88 -0.69
N ILE A 281 0.83 -10.34 0.05
CA ILE A 281 -0.45 -10.82 -0.51
C ILE A 281 -1.11 -9.75 -1.39
N ILE A 282 -1.01 -8.47 -1.01
CA ILE A 282 -1.58 -7.37 -1.78
C ILE A 282 -0.89 -7.26 -3.14
N GLN A 283 0.44 -7.36 -3.18
CA GLN A 283 1.17 -7.34 -4.44
C GLN A 283 0.91 -8.60 -5.26
N ASN A 284 0.89 -9.78 -4.65
CA ASN A 284 0.64 -11.06 -5.31
C ASN A 284 -0.72 -11.13 -6.03
N LEU A 285 -1.68 -10.34 -5.60
CA LEU A 285 -3.01 -10.23 -6.23
C LEU A 285 -3.07 -9.24 -7.40
N ASN A 286 -2.00 -8.48 -7.65
CA ASN A 286 -1.89 -7.58 -8.81
C ASN A 286 -1.19 -8.25 -9.99
N PRO A 287 -1.42 -7.80 -11.23
CA PRO A 287 -0.71 -8.28 -12.40
C PRO A 287 0.81 -8.07 -12.31
N PRO A 288 1.62 -8.87 -13.02
CA PRO A 288 3.06 -8.64 -13.14
C PRO A 288 3.39 -7.30 -13.79
N CYS A 289 4.66 -6.88 -13.69
CA CYS A 289 5.16 -5.63 -14.30
C CYS A 289 4.90 -5.60 -15.81
N GLU A 290 4.29 -4.52 -16.28
CA GLU A 290 3.98 -4.27 -17.70
C GLU A 290 5.03 -3.37 -18.39
N ILE A 291 5.99 -2.80 -17.65
CA ILE A 291 7.05 -1.95 -18.20
C ILE A 291 8.26 -2.82 -18.57
N ALA A 292 8.47 -3.05 -19.85
CA ALA A 292 9.49 -3.99 -20.34
C ALA A 292 10.92 -3.63 -19.95
N ASP A 293 11.25 -2.34 -19.86
CA ASP A 293 12.58 -1.81 -19.55
C ASP A 293 12.68 -1.18 -18.15
N ALA A 294 11.73 -1.46 -17.26
CA ALA A 294 11.65 -0.85 -15.93
C ALA A 294 12.99 -0.88 -15.17
N ALA A 295 13.71 -2.00 -15.20
CA ALA A 295 14.98 -2.15 -14.49
C ALA A 295 16.09 -1.16 -14.96
N ALA A 296 15.96 -0.63 -16.17
CA ALA A 296 16.95 0.31 -16.71
C ALA A 296 16.82 1.71 -16.09
N TRP A 297 15.60 2.19 -15.83
CA TRP A 297 15.35 3.58 -15.46
C TRP A 297 14.58 3.79 -14.15
N VAL A 298 13.79 2.81 -13.69
CA VAL A 298 13.11 2.90 -12.38
C VAL A 298 14.16 2.71 -11.28
N LYS A 299 14.49 3.79 -10.57
CA LYS A 299 15.52 3.80 -9.52
C LYS A 299 14.93 4.36 -8.23
N PRO A 300 14.71 3.52 -7.22
CA PRO A 300 14.39 3.96 -5.86
C PRO A 300 15.53 4.81 -5.24
N GLY A 301 15.20 5.62 -4.26
CA GLY A 301 16.19 6.42 -3.56
C GLY A 301 15.61 7.39 -2.55
N LYS A 302 16.49 8.12 -1.88
CA LYS A 302 16.11 9.22 -0.96
C LYS A 302 15.88 10.50 -1.76
N ILE A 303 14.98 11.36 -1.27
CA ILE A 303 14.66 12.64 -1.90
C ILE A 303 14.58 13.73 -0.85
N MET A 304 15.14 14.91 -1.15
CA MET A 304 15.04 16.11 -0.33
C MET A 304 14.27 17.20 -1.07
N ARG A 305 13.37 17.89 -0.35
CA ARG A 305 12.65 19.03 -0.90
C ARG A 305 13.50 20.28 -0.90
N GLU A 306 13.53 21.01 -2.02
CA GLU A 306 14.03 22.37 -2.10
C GLU A 306 12.92 23.37 -1.70
N THR A 307 13.16 24.17 -0.68
CA THR A 307 12.13 24.99 -0.03
C THR A 307 12.14 26.47 -0.45
N THR A 308 13.13 26.94 -1.20
CA THR A 308 13.24 28.36 -1.60
C THR A 308 12.67 28.65 -2.98
N ILE A 309 12.61 27.63 -3.84
CA ILE A 309 12.20 27.73 -5.26
C ILE A 309 13.04 28.80 -5.99
N THR A 310 14.36 28.76 -5.80
CA THR A 310 15.31 29.64 -6.47
C THR A 310 16.47 28.81 -7.06
N THR A 311 17.13 29.36 -8.06
CA THR A 311 18.30 28.70 -8.66
C THR A 311 19.43 28.50 -7.64
N GLU A 312 19.70 29.49 -6.80
CA GLU A 312 20.74 29.43 -5.77
C GLU A 312 20.42 28.41 -4.67
N GLY A 313 19.16 28.37 -4.21
CA GLY A 313 18.71 27.38 -3.24
C GLY A 313 18.79 25.96 -3.81
N ALA A 314 18.41 25.78 -5.06
CA ALA A 314 18.54 24.50 -5.75
C ALA A 314 19.99 24.02 -5.86
N ILE A 315 20.91 24.89 -6.23
CA ILE A 315 22.34 24.54 -6.30
C ILE A 315 22.86 24.11 -4.91
N ALA A 316 22.53 24.88 -3.85
CA ALA A 316 22.91 24.52 -2.48
C ALA A 316 22.31 23.18 -2.02
N THR A 317 21.04 22.91 -2.38
CA THR A 317 20.39 21.64 -2.06
C THR A 317 20.98 20.48 -2.85
N ILE A 318 21.32 20.66 -4.13
CA ILE A 318 22.00 19.65 -4.94
C ILE A 318 23.38 19.31 -4.35
N ASP A 319 24.18 20.33 -3.94
CA ASP A 319 25.48 20.10 -3.31
C ASP A 319 25.34 19.30 -2.01
N PHE A 320 24.36 19.64 -1.17
CA PHE A 320 24.05 18.89 0.04
C PHE A 320 23.62 17.45 -0.28
N CYS A 321 22.70 17.26 -1.21
CA CYS A 321 22.24 15.94 -1.64
C CYS A 321 23.40 15.07 -2.14
N ALA A 322 24.29 15.64 -2.97
CA ALA A 322 25.44 14.92 -3.49
C ALA A 322 26.43 14.54 -2.37
N ALA A 323 26.68 15.44 -1.41
CA ALA A 323 27.57 15.19 -0.28
C ALA A 323 27.05 14.09 0.67
N HIS A 324 25.74 13.96 0.82
CA HIS A 324 25.08 13.07 1.78
C HIS A 324 24.33 11.88 1.14
N HIS A 325 24.71 11.50 -0.08
CA HIS A 325 24.17 10.33 -0.80
C HIS A 325 22.65 10.35 -0.96
N ILE A 326 22.07 11.52 -1.24
CA ILE A 326 20.65 11.71 -1.54
C ILE A 326 20.51 11.86 -3.07
N PRO A 327 20.00 10.84 -3.79
CA PRO A 327 20.01 10.83 -5.25
C PRO A 327 19.01 11.77 -5.91
N TYR A 328 18.07 12.36 -5.14
CA TYR A 328 17.00 13.17 -5.71
C TYR A 328 16.75 14.47 -4.94
N MET A 329 16.38 15.52 -5.68
CA MET A 329 15.88 16.79 -5.17
C MET A 329 14.51 17.09 -5.78
N LEU A 330 13.56 17.57 -4.96
CA LEU A 330 12.21 17.93 -5.37
C LEU A 330 11.99 19.44 -5.31
N PHE A 331 11.58 20.05 -6.42
CA PHE A 331 10.82 21.28 -6.36
C PHE A 331 9.36 20.94 -6.08
N ASP A 332 8.89 21.29 -4.90
CA ASP A 332 7.49 21.15 -4.54
C ASP A 332 6.68 22.32 -5.15
N TRP A 333 5.46 22.58 -4.70
CA TRP A 333 4.60 23.61 -5.28
C TRP A 333 5.30 24.98 -5.46
N GLN A 334 4.77 25.86 -6.33
CA GLN A 334 5.26 27.21 -6.65
C GLN A 334 6.49 27.31 -7.58
N TRP A 335 6.98 26.22 -8.17
CA TRP A 335 7.97 26.31 -9.24
C TRP A 335 7.37 26.77 -10.57
N TYR A 336 6.03 26.69 -10.69
CA TYR A 336 5.17 27.31 -11.72
C TYR A 336 3.99 28.00 -11.05
N MET A 337 3.34 28.96 -11.71
CA MET A 337 2.27 29.76 -11.08
C MET A 337 1.11 30.04 -12.04
N PRO A 338 -0.08 30.20 -11.49
CA PRO A 338 -0.52 29.82 -10.14
C PRO A 338 -0.65 28.29 -10.02
N CYS A 339 0.05 27.67 -9.06
CA CYS A 339 0.18 26.20 -9.01
C CYS A 339 -1.09 25.45 -8.56
N THR A 340 -2.01 26.12 -7.83
CA THR A 340 -3.21 25.50 -7.26
C THR A 340 -4.51 25.95 -7.93
N SER A 341 -4.43 26.63 -9.06
CA SER A 341 -5.61 27.11 -9.78
C SER A 341 -5.72 26.54 -11.18
N HIS A 342 -6.91 26.66 -11.77
CA HIS A 342 -7.17 26.24 -13.14
C HIS A 342 -6.29 26.96 -14.17
N ASP A 343 -5.83 28.17 -13.88
CA ASP A 343 -4.98 28.98 -14.77
C ASP A 343 -3.49 28.58 -14.68
N GLY A 344 -3.14 27.65 -13.79
CA GLY A 344 -1.78 27.13 -13.66
C GLY A 344 -1.26 26.54 -14.98
N ASP A 345 0.00 26.86 -15.29
CA ASP A 345 0.68 26.38 -16.50
C ASP A 345 2.04 25.78 -16.11
N ALA A 346 2.07 24.45 -15.95
CA ALA A 346 3.27 23.72 -15.56
C ALA A 346 4.29 23.56 -16.71
N THR A 347 4.01 24.10 -17.90
CA THR A 347 5.00 24.20 -18.97
C THR A 347 5.89 25.44 -18.83
N LYS A 348 5.61 26.31 -17.84
CA LYS A 348 6.33 27.56 -17.58
C LYS A 348 6.92 27.60 -16.18
N VAL A 349 8.19 27.84 -16.10
CA VAL A 349 8.93 27.98 -14.85
C VAL A 349 8.87 29.44 -14.36
N VAL A 350 8.83 29.68 -13.04
CA VAL A 350 8.89 31.03 -12.48
C VAL A 350 10.24 31.68 -12.76
N ASP A 351 10.26 33.02 -12.93
CA ASP A 351 11.44 33.78 -13.37
C ASP A 351 12.68 33.65 -12.45
N LYS A 352 12.47 33.37 -11.16
CA LYS A 352 13.55 33.21 -10.17
C LYS A 352 14.24 31.84 -10.23
N LEU A 353 13.82 30.95 -11.13
CA LEU A 353 14.33 29.58 -11.25
C LEU A 353 14.76 29.27 -12.69
N ASP A 354 16.06 29.15 -12.89
CA ASP A 354 16.68 28.68 -14.13
C ASP A 354 16.68 27.14 -14.15
N MET A 355 15.55 26.54 -14.53
CA MET A 355 15.38 25.08 -14.55
C MET A 355 16.43 24.36 -15.43
N PRO A 356 16.77 24.82 -16.67
CA PRO A 356 17.82 24.20 -17.47
C PRO A 356 19.17 24.13 -16.75
N ARG A 357 19.56 25.21 -16.08
CA ARG A 357 20.81 25.28 -15.29
C ARG A 357 20.79 24.31 -14.12
N VAL A 358 19.69 24.28 -13.37
CA VAL A 358 19.53 23.39 -12.21
C VAL A 358 19.59 21.92 -12.63
N VAL A 359 18.88 21.54 -13.70
CA VAL A 359 18.88 20.14 -14.19
C VAL A 359 20.27 19.74 -14.70
N ALA A 360 20.95 20.63 -15.44
CA ALA A 360 22.32 20.37 -15.90
C ALA A 360 23.29 20.16 -14.72
N TYR A 361 23.18 21.00 -13.68
CA TYR A 361 24.01 20.89 -12.47
C TYR A 361 23.67 19.62 -11.67
N GLY A 362 22.38 19.31 -11.49
CA GLY A 362 21.96 18.06 -10.86
C GLY A 362 22.53 16.83 -11.55
N LYS A 363 22.48 16.81 -12.90
CA LYS A 363 23.07 15.73 -13.70
C LYS A 363 24.59 15.62 -13.49
N GLU A 364 25.31 16.75 -13.44
CA GLU A 364 26.76 16.78 -13.15
C GLU A 364 27.08 16.18 -11.77
N LYS A 365 26.26 16.47 -10.77
CA LYS A 365 26.42 16.01 -9.38
C LYS A 365 25.82 14.63 -9.10
N GLY A 366 25.13 14.03 -10.08
CA GLY A 366 24.43 12.74 -9.90
C GLY A 366 23.13 12.84 -9.11
N VAL A 367 22.50 14.03 -9.06
CA VAL A 367 21.23 14.29 -8.36
C VAL A 367 20.11 14.51 -9.39
N GLY A 368 19.13 13.63 -9.42
CA GLY A 368 17.96 13.75 -10.29
C GLY A 368 16.96 14.76 -9.76
N ILE A 369 16.33 15.52 -10.67
CA ILE A 369 15.39 16.58 -10.31
C ILE A 369 13.96 16.08 -10.49
N TRP A 370 13.14 16.26 -9.43
CA TRP A 370 11.70 16.01 -9.42
C TRP A 370 10.95 17.32 -9.35
N VAL A 371 9.71 17.31 -9.83
CA VAL A 371 8.80 18.46 -9.75
C VAL A 371 7.43 18.04 -9.25
N TYR A 372 6.81 18.90 -8.45
CA TYR A 372 5.40 18.79 -8.08
C TYR A 372 4.51 19.30 -9.20
N VAL A 373 3.41 18.61 -9.48
CA VAL A 373 2.37 19.12 -10.40
C VAL A 373 0.99 18.89 -9.79
N ASN A 374 0.20 19.96 -9.71
CA ASN A 374 -1.18 19.91 -9.22
C ASN A 374 -2.11 19.21 -10.23
N GLN A 375 -3.13 18.53 -9.74
CA GLN A 375 -4.12 17.86 -10.57
C GLN A 375 -4.76 18.79 -11.63
N HIS A 376 -5.01 20.07 -11.29
CA HIS A 376 -5.56 21.02 -12.28
C HIS A 376 -4.69 21.18 -13.52
N ALA A 377 -3.38 21.30 -13.34
CA ALA A 377 -2.44 21.39 -14.45
C ALA A 377 -2.33 20.03 -15.18
N LEU A 378 -2.24 18.92 -14.47
CA LEU A 378 -2.18 17.58 -15.05
C LEU A 378 -3.40 17.26 -15.92
N MET A 379 -4.60 17.60 -15.46
CA MET A 379 -5.82 17.39 -16.24
C MET A 379 -5.81 18.10 -17.60
N LYS A 380 -5.20 19.29 -17.65
CA LYS A 380 -5.10 20.07 -18.90
C LYS A 380 -3.93 19.64 -19.78
N GLN A 381 -2.79 19.36 -19.18
CA GLN A 381 -1.49 19.43 -19.83
C GLN A 381 -0.67 18.14 -19.77
N MET A 382 -1.06 17.09 -19.03
CA MET A 382 -0.16 15.94 -18.79
C MET A 382 0.37 15.32 -20.10
N ARG A 383 -0.41 15.32 -21.19
CA ARG A 383 -0.01 14.74 -22.48
C ARG A 383 1.11 15.54 -23.19
N GLU A 384 1.15 16.84 -23.01
CA GLU A 384 2.22 17.71 -23.51
C GLU A 384 3.32 17.90 -22.48
N LEU A 385 2.96 17.93 -21.20
CA LEU A 385 3.85 18.19 -20.09
C LEU A 385 4.86 17.05 -19.87
N PHE A 386 4.43 15.78 -19.85
CA PHE A 386 5.34 14.67 -19.55
C PHE A 386 6.47 14.52 -20.59
N PRO A 387 6.22 14.58 -21.91
CA PRO A 387 7.30 14.66 -22.90
C PRO A 387 8.22 15.87 -22.68
N LEU A 388 7.66 17.03 -22.32
CA LEU A 388 8.44 18.24 -22.04
C LEU A 388 9.34 18.09 -20.80
N LEU A 389 8.80 17.56 -19.69
CA LEU A 389 9.57 17.27 -18.49
C LEU A 389 10.72 16.28 -18.78
N ARG A 390 10.44 15.24 -19.56
CA ARG A 390 11.46 14.31 -20.02
C ARG A 390 12.55 15.01 -20.85
N GLN A 391 12.16 15.90 -21.75
CA GLN A 391 13.10 16.70 -22.57
C GLN A 391 13.95 17.63 -21.69
N TRP A 392 13.40 18.21 -20.65
CA TRP A 392 14.15 19.03 -19.68
C TRP A 392 15.15 18.20 -18.86
N GLY A 393 14.94 16.88 -18.76
CA GLY A 393 15.76 15.99 -17.94
C GLY A 393 15.21 15.81 -16.51
N ILE A 394 13.96 16.16 -16.26
CA ILE A 394 13.23 15.82 -15.03
C ILE A 394 13.06 14.30 -14.97
N VAL A 395 13.26 13.71 -13.80
CA VAL A 395 13.23 12.25 -13.61
C VAL A 395 11.97 11.75 -12.94
N GLY A 396 11.18 12.64 -12.31
CA GLY A 396 9.94 12.22 -11.64
C GLY A 396 9.00 13.38 -11.32
N VAL A 397 7.75 13.02 -11.05
CA VAL A 397 6.66 13.94 -10.74
C VAL A 397 5.98 13.52 -9.43
N LYS A 398 5.85 14.49 -8.52
CA LYS A 398 4.93 14.42 -7.37
C LYS A 398 3.60 15.01 -7.81
N SER A 399 2.54 14.23 -7.85
CA SER A 399 1.17 14.69 -8.10
C SER A 399 0.46 14.99 -6.79
N GLY A 400 -0.11 16.18 -6.64
CA GLY A 400 -0.77 16.58 -5.39
C GLY A 400 -2.09 17.33 -5.60
N PHE A 401 -2.85 17.48 -4.52
CA PHE A 401 -4.24 17.93 -4.47
C PHE A 401 -5.14 17.10 -5.40
N VAL A 402 -4.98 15.75 -5.29
CA VAL A 402 -5.66 14.83 -6.20
C VAL A 402 -7.03 14.42 -5.70
N GLN A 403 -7.98 14.32 -6.63
CA GLN A 403 -9.20 13.54 -6.43
C GLN A 403 -8.88 12.08 -6.71
N TYR A 404 -9.30 11.14 -5.85
CA TYR A 404 -8.76 9.79 -5.88
C TYR A 404 -9.81 8.67 -5.81
N ALA A 405 -10.96 8.91 -5.20
CA ALA A 405 -11.79 7.84 -4.67
C ALA A 405 -12.87 7.31 -5.62
N SER A 406 -13.47 8.17 -6.45
CA SER A 406 -14.48 7.73 -7.41
C SER A 406 -13.86 6.93 -8.55
N HIS A 407 -14.63 6.09 -9.23
CA HIS A 407 -14.20 5.32 -10.39
C HIS A 407 -13.43 6.18 -11.40
N ARG A 408 -14.01 7.32 -11.79
CA ARG A 408 -13.36 8.26 -12.73
C ARG A 408 -11.96 8.68 -12.27
N TRP A 409 -11.82 9.04 -11.00
CA TRP A 409 -10.56 9.61 -10.50
C TRP A 409 -9.52 8.55 -10.18
N ALA A 410 -9.91 7.39 -9.69
CA ALA A 410 -8.99 6.27 -9.49
C ALA A 410 -8.40 5.82 -10.85
N THR A 411 -9.24 5.62 -11.85
CA THR A 411 -8.81 5.27 -13.21
C THR A 411 -7.90 6.35 -13.81
N TRP A 412 -8.28 7.64 -13.66
CA TRP A 412 -7.48 8.75 -14.19
C TRP A 412 -6.08 8.82 -13.54
N LEU A 413 -5.95 8.56 -12.22
CA LEU A 413 -4.65 8.53 -11.54
C LEU A 413 -3.77 7.40 -12.07
N HIS A 414 -4.34 6.24 -12.31
CA HIS A 414 -3.60 5.11 -12.88
C HIS A 414 -3.21 5.36 -14.35
N ASP A 415 -4.08 5.98 -15.14
CA ASP A 415 -3.74 6.42 -16.52
C ASP A 415 -2.62 7.46 -16.54
N MET A 416 -2.58 8.36 -15.56
CA MET A 416 -1.47 9.30 -15.36
C MET A 416 -0.16 8.54 -15.10
N VAL A 417 -0.17 7.53 -14.24
CA VAL A 417 1.03 6.70 -13.95
C VAL A 417 1.49 5.93 -15.20
N ARG A 418 0.55 5.38 -15.99
CA ARG A 418 0.84 4.72 -17.28
C ARG A 418 1.49 5.67 -18.27
N LEU A 419 0.91 6.86 -18.44
CA LEU A 419 1.46 7.89 -19.34
C LEU A 419 2.83 8.39 -18.86
N ALA A 420 3.05 8.48 -17.54
CA ALA A 420 4.36 8.81 -16.97
C ALA A 420 5.39 7.72 -17.29
N ALA A 421 5.00 6.43 -17.22
CA ALA A 421 5.87 5.32 -17.59
C ALA A 421 6.31 5.38 -19.06
N GLU A 422 5.40 5.70 -19.99
CA GLU A 422 5.70 5.91 -21.41
C GLU A 422 6.77 7.01 -21.62
N ASN A 423 6.87 7.95 -20.70
CA ASN A 423 7.84 9.05 -20.73
C ASN A 423 9.03 8.83 -19.78
N HIS A 424 9.20 7.64 -19.21
CA HIS A 424 10.23 7.30 -18.23
C HIS A 424 10.27 8.28 -17.04
N LEU A 425 9.12 8.66 -16.53
CA LEU A 425 8.96 9.49 -15.34
C LEU A 425 8.53 8.64 -14.15
N LEU A 426 9.24 8.81 -13.04
CA LEU A 426 8.90 8.25 -11.74
C LEU A 426 7.74 9.05 -11.13
N MET A 427 6.91 8.41 -10.31
CA MET A 427 5.71 9.03 -9.75
C MET A 427 5.65 8.89 -8.23
N ASN A 428 5.13 9.94 -7.59
CA ASN A 428 4.67 9.97 -6.22
C ASN A 428 3.26 10.62 -6.22
N ILE A 429 2.24 9.90 -5.72
CA ILE A 429 0.88 10.44 -5.59
C ILE A 429 0.65 10.84 -4.14
N HIS A 430 0.35 12.11 -3.91
CA HIS A 430 0.09 12.66 -2.57
C HIS A 430 -1.39 12.67 -2.20
N ASP A 431 -1.70 13.28 -1.07
CA ASP A 431 -3.01 13.40 -0.41
C ASP A 431 -3.58 12.03 0.05
N GLU A 432 -4.85 11.80 -0.20
CA GLU A 432 -5.61 10.68 0.35
C GLU A 432 -5.43 9.33 -0.37
N TYR A 433 -4.63 9.28 -1.43
CA TYR A 433 -4.46 8.06 -2.22
C TYR A 433 -3.69 6.99 -1.45
N ARG A 434 -4.29 5.79 -1.30
CA ARG A 434 -3.68 4.61 -0.68
C ARG A 434 -3.38 3.52 -1.69
N PRO A 435 -2.23 2.83 -1.53
CA PRO A 435 -1.86 1.76 -2.45
C PRO A 435 -2.77 0.53 -2.32
N SER A 436 -2.93 -0.17 -3.45
CA SER A 436 -3.57 -1.47 -3.56
C SER A 436 -2.71 -2.47 -4.36
N GLY A 437 -1.40 -2.24 -4.39
CA GLY A 437 -0.43 -3.07 -5.09
C GLY A 437 -0.17 -2.70 -6.55
N PHE A 438 -0.74 -1.62 -7.07
CA PHE A 438 -0.57 -1.17 -8.46
C PHE A 438 0.90 -0.96 -8.86
N SER A 439 1.79 -0.65 -7.91
CA SER A 439 3.24 -0.52 -8.12
C SER A 439 3.94 -1.83 -8.53
N ARG A 440 3.31 -3.02 -8.36
CA ARG A 440 3.81 -4.26 -8.94
C ARG A 440 3.72 -4.23 -10.47
N THR A 441 2.61 -3.72 -10.99
CA THR A 441 2.34 -3.63 -12.43
C THR A 441 3.03 -2.44 -13.07
N TYR A 442 3.00 -1.29 -12.38
CA TYR A 442 3.63 -0.04 -12.80
C TYR A 442 4.61 0.46 -11.73
N PRO A 443 5.83 -0.12 -11.69
CA PRO A 443 6.82 0.21 -10.65
C PRO A 443 7.42 1.62 -10.77
N ASN A 444 7.08 2.41 -11.76
CA ASN A 444 7.37 3.83 -11.79
C ASN A 444 6.55 4.63 -10.75
N LEU A 445 5.45 4.11 -10.23
CA LEU A 445 4.80 4.62 -9.03
C LEU A 445 5.58 4.14 -7.81
N LEU A 446 6.60 4.92 -7.40
CA LEU A 446 7.48 4.54 -6.31
C LEU A 446 6.78 4.61 -4.95
N THR A 447 6.04 5.68 -4.70
CA THR A 447 5.41 5.90 -3.40
C THR A 447 4.14 6.71 -3.52
N GLN A 448 3.37 6.73 -2.45
CA GLN A 448 2.17 7.53 -2.30
C GLN A 448 1.99 7.95 -0.83
N GLU A 449 1.29 9.05 -0.60
CA GLU A 449 1.03 9.52 0.76
C GLU A 449 -0.06 8.67 1.44
N GLY A 450 -1.27 9.11 1.49
CA GLY A 450 -2.38 8.44 2.17
C GLY A 450 -2.07 8.05 3.61
N ILE A 451 -1.34 8.91 4.33
CA ILE A 451 -0.84 8.71 5.69
C ILE A 451 -0.81 10.05 6.44
N CYS A 452 -1.15 10.04 7.71
CA CYS A 452 -0.90 11.17 8.60
C CYS A 452 0.59 11.25 8.93
N GLY A 453 1.34 11.92 8.05
CA GLY A 453 2.79 12.07 8.14
C GLY A 453 3.24 13.36 8.82
N ASN A 454 4.51 13.74 8.66
CA ASN A 454 5.07 14.93 9.29
C ASN A 454 4.51 16.25 8.74
N GLU A 455 3.74 16.25 7.68
CA GLU A 455 2.98 17.45 7.29
C GLU A 455 1.95 17.83 8.36
N GLU A 456 1.41 16.84 9.08
CA GLU A 456 0.45 17.00 10.20
C GLU A 456 1.12 16.93 11.59
N PHE A 457 2.41 16.67 11.66
CA PHE A 457 3.18 16.55 12.91
C PHE A 457 2.52 15.63 13.95
N PRO A 458 2.31 14.34 13.66
CA PRO A 458 1.78 13.38 14.60
C PRO A 458 2.73 13.18 15.80
N ASP A 459 2.17 12.67 16.89
CA ASP A 459 2.97 12.28 18.05
C ASP A 459 3.49 10.83 17.94
N ALA A 460 4.31 10.42 18.91
CA ALA A 460 4.91 9.09 18.90
C ALA A 460 3.87 7.97 19.04
N THR A 461 2.79 8.16 19.79
CA THR A 461 1.72 7.17 19.94
C THR A 461 1.02 6.88 18.62
N HIS A 462 0.74 7.94 17.83
CA HIS A 462 0.21 7.75 16.49
C HIS A 462 1.22 7.04 15.58
N ASN A 463 2.49 7.45 15.61
CA ASN A 463 3.52 6.88 14.77
C ASN A 463 3.71 5.36 14.96
N VAL A 464 3.65 4.87 16.20
CA VAL A 464 3.76 3.42 16.46
C VAL A 464 2.47 2.64 16.16
N THR A 465 1.40 3.34 15.76
CA THR A 465 0.18 2.72 15.25
C THR A 465 0.26 2.44 13.73
N LEU A 466 0.91 3.33 12.99
CA LEU A 466 0.98 3.30 11.53
C LEU A 466 1.56 2.00 10.94
N PRO A 467 2.60 1.35 11.50
CA PRO A 467 3.14 0.11 10.96
C PRO A 467 2.12 -1.03 10.90
N PHE A 468 1.23 -1.10 11.88
CA PHE A 468 0.24 -2.16 12.02
C PHE A 468 -1.11 -1.84 11.37
N THR A 469 -1.22 -0.70 10.72
CA THR A 469 -2.44 -0.18 10.08
C THR A 469 -2.14 0.27 8.66
N ARG A 470 -1.79 1.55 8.46
CA ARG A 470 -1.53 2.13 7.14
C ARG A 470 -0.45 1.40 6.34
N MET A 471 0.63 0.96 6.99
CA MET A 471 1.77 0.34 6.30
C MET A 471 1.48 -1.08 5.80
N ILE A 472 0.40 -1.73 6.22
CA ILE A 472 -0.09 -2.99 5.66
C ILE A 472 -0.40 -2.83 4.15
N ASN A 473 -0.92 -1.67 3.73
CA ASN A 473 -1.16 -1.39 2.32
C ASN A 473 0.10 -1.29 1.45
N GLY A 474 1.27 -1.12 2.05
CA GLY A 474 2.56 -0.92 1.39
C GLY A 474 3.12 0.48 1.58
N ALA A 475 4.04 0.88 0.70
CA ALA A 475 4.84 2.10 0.81
C ALA A 475 4.04 3.36 1.14
N ALA A 476 4.68 4.27 1.92
CA ALA A 476 4.10 5.56 2.27
C ALA A 476 5.14 6.68 2.25
N ASP A 477 4.79 7.82 1.65
CA ASP A 477 5.56 9.04 1.76
C ASP A 477 5.18 9.79 3.06
N TYR A 478 5.89 9.45 4.15
CA TYR A 478 5.68 10.03 5.48
C TYR A 478 6.27 11.43 5.63
N THR A 479 7.08 11.89 4.67
CA THR A 479 7.72 13.22 4.67
C THR A 479 8.58 13.49 5.91
N ILE A 480 9.60 12.65 6.14
CA ILE A 480 10.51 12.77 7.30
C ILE A 480 11.08 14.19 7.39
N CYS A 481 10.90 14.83 8.55
CA CYS A 481 11.55 16.09 8.96
C CYS A 481 12.63 15.79 9.99
N TYR A 482 13.60 16.69 10.17
CA TYR A 482 14.65 16.51 11.16
C TYR A 482 14.87 17.74 12.03
N PHE A 483 15.07 18.89 11.44
CA PHE A 483 15.35 20.14 12.16
C PHE A 483 14.11 21.00 12.45
N ASP A 484 12.93 20.60 11.96
CA ASP A 484 11.71 21.40 12.12
C ASP A 484 11.24 21.44 13.58
N LYS A 485 11.07 22.65 14.11
CA LYS A 485 10.69 22.90 15.50
C LYS A 485 9.28 22.44 15.87
N ARG A 486 8.41 22.19 14.87
CA ARG A 486 7.04 21.70 15.05
C ARG A 486 6.98 20.21 15.37
N LEU A 487 8.05 19.45 15.12
CA LEU A 487 8.13 18.04 15.46
C LEU A 487 7.75 17.82 16.93
N LYS A 488 6.86 16.88 17.19
CA LYS A 488 6.47 16.46 18.54
C LYS A 488 7.33 15.32 19.08
N THR A 489 8.09 14.67 18.20
CA THR A 489 8.98 13.55 18.49
C THR A 489 10.44 13.98 18.62
N THR A 490 11.32 13.06 18.97
CA THR A 490 12.76 13.31 19.08
C THR A 490 13.46 13.16 17.72
N HIS A 491 14.71 13.63 17.61
CA HIS A 491 15.54 13.38 16.42
C HIS A 491 15.79 11.89 16.20
N ALA A 492 16.08 11.11 17.25
CA ALA A 492 16.24 9.66 17.14
C ALA A 492 14.96 8.98 16.62
N HIS A 493 13.78 9.48 17.01
CA HIS A 493 12.52 8.99 16.47
C HIS A 493 12.40 9.21 14.95
N GLN A 494 12.83 10.35 14.44
CA GLN A 494 12.82 10.61 13.00
C GLN A 494 13.81 9.72 12.24
N LEU A 495 14.96 9.40 12.84
CA LEU A 495 15.89 8.41 12.30
C LEU A 495 15.22 7.03 12.23
N ALA A 496 14.64 6.54 13.32
CA ALA A 496 13.95 5.25 13.36
C ALA A 496 12.74 5.21 12.40
N ALA A 497 11.93 6.26 12.37
CA ALA A 497 10.77 6.40 11.49
C ALA A 497 11.16 6.30 10.00
N SER A 498 12.32 6.84 9.61
CA SER A 498 12.82 6.75 8.23
C SER A 498 13.12 5.31 7.76
N LEU A 499 13.31 4.37 8.69
CA LEU A 499 13.42 2.94 8.41
C LEU A 499 12.08 2.22 8.51
N VAL A 500 11.33 2.50 9.58
CA VAL A 500 10.07 1.80 9.90
C VAL A 500 9.00 2.08 8.85
N PHE A 501 8.86 3.34 8.43
CA PHE A 501 7.92 3.72 7.37
C PHE A 501 8.57 3.52 6.00
N TYR A 502 8.37 2.32 5.45
CA TYR A 502 8.95 1.94 4.17
C TYR A 502 8.45 2.85 3.03
N SER A 503 9.41 3.35 2.25
CA SER A 503 9.16 4.05 1.00
C SER A 503 10.31 3.82 0.00
N PRO A 504 10.05 3.36 -1.23
CA PRO A 504 11.06 3.29 -2.29
C PRO A 504 11.59 4.67 -2.72
N LEU A 505 10.77 5.71 -2.55
CA LEU A 505 11.18 7.11 -2.63
C LEU A 505 11.05 7.71 -1.24
N GLN A 506 12.11 7.57 -0.43
CA GLN A 506 12.10 8.00 0.96
C GLN A 506 12.36 9.50 1.04
N THR A 507 11.31 10.27 1.32
CA THR A 507 11.45 11.70 1.59
C THR A 507 12.11 11.91 2.95
N ILE A 508 13.20 12.67 2.95
CA ILE A 508 13.93 13.11 4.16
C ILE A 508 14.14 14.63 4.09
N PHE A 509 14.20 15.29 5.26
CA PHE A 509 14.40 16.73 5.35
C PHE A 509 13.29 17.57 4.67
N TRP A 510 12.02 17.16 4.84
CA TRP A 510 10.88 17.75 4.12
C TRP A 510 10.72 19.27 4.27
N TYR A 511 10.86 19.80 5.49
CA TYR A 511 10.83 21.25 5.74
C TYR A 511 12.21 21.84 6.01
N ASP A 512 13.26 21.05 5.91
CA ASP A 512 14.60 21.42 6.31
C ASP A 512 15.38 22.07 5.17
N LYS A 513 16.50 22.71 5.51
CA LYS A 513 17.41 23.37 4.56
C LYS A 513 18.83 22.88 4.79
N PRO A 514 19.68 22.85 3.75
CA PRO A 514 21.12 22.54 3.92
C PRO A 514 21.80 23.35 5.02
N SER A 515 21.41 24.61 5.20
CA SER A 515 21.97 25.51 6.21
C SER A 515 21.60 25.17 7.67
N PHE A 516 20.70 24.20 7.89
CA PHE A 516 20.35 23.75 9.25
C PHE A 516 21.30 22.66 9.76
N TYR A 517 22.01 22.01 8.86
CA TYR A 517 23.05 21.02 9.19
C TYR A 517 24.32 21.71 9.68
N HIS A 518 24.84 21.29 10.84
CA HIS A 518 26.02 21.83 11.49
C HIS A 518 27.08 20.75 11.82
N GLY A 519 26.99 19.58 11.15
CA GLY A 519 27.92 18.49 11.38
C GLY A 519 27.45 17.49 12.43
N GLU A 520 26.15 17.32 12.57
CA GLU A 520 25.52 16.31 13.43
C GLU A 520 26.02 14.91 13.05
N PRO A 521 26.61 14.15 13.98
CA PRO A 521 27.24 12.87 13.66
C PRO A 521 26.21 11.80 13.22
N GLU A 522 24.96 11.91 13.65
CA GLU A 522 23.88 11.01 13.26
C GLU A 522 23.43 11.18 11.79
N MET A 523 23.98 12.16 11.06
CA MET A 523 23.82 12.26 9.61
C MET A 523 24.29 10.98 8.90
N GLU A 524 25.26 10.27 9.48
CA GLU A 524 25.71 8.95 9.00
C GLU A 524 24.54 7.97 8.79
N TRP A 525 23.50 8.05 9.64
CA TRP A 525 22.31 7.22 9.47
C TRP A 525 21.62 7.50 8.12
N PHE A 526 21.31 8.76 7.82
CA PHE A 526 20.65 9.12 6.55
C PHE A 526 21.52 8.85 5.34
N GLU A 527 22.84 9.00 5.43
CA GLU A 527 23.76 8.69 4.36
C GLU A 527 23.72 7.21 3.97
N ASN A 528 23.64 6.32 4.97
CA ASN A 528 23.66 4.87 4.81
C ASN A 528 22.27 4.25 4.64
N LEU A 529 21.18 4.96 4.99
CA LEU A 529 19.82 4.47 4.89
C LEU A 529 19.49 3.98 3.48
N GLN A 530 18.98 2.76 3.40
CA GLN A 530 18.55 2.12 2.16
C GLN A 530 17.04 2.30 1.93
N THR A 531 16.61 2.23 0.68
CA THR A 531 15.20 2.29 0.26
C THR A 531 14.75 1.03 -0.46
N VAL A 532 15.63 0.03 -0.54
CA VAL A 532 15.34 -1.31 -1.10
C VAL A 532 16.02 -2.33 -0.21
N PHE A 533 15.25 -3.29 0.28
CA PHE A 533 15.72 -4.27 1.24
C PHE A 533 15.62 -5.70 0.69
N ASP A 534 16.45 -6.59 1.22
CA ASP A 534 16.46 -8.00 0.86
C ASP A 534 15.61 -8.84 1.81
N ASP A 535 15.36 -8.34 3.02
CA ASP A 535 14.55 -9.00 4.05
C ASP A 535 14.03 -7.97 5.05
N THR A 536 12.85 -8.22 5.62
CA THR A 536 12.22 -7.40 6.66
C THR A 536 11.62 -8.30 7.72
N LYS A 537 11.87 -7.97 8.99
CA LYS A 537 11.37 -8.68 10.17
C LYS A 537 10.79 -7.70 11.17
N VAL A 538 9.61 -7.99 11.68
CA VAL A 538 9.05 -7.30 12.85
C VAL A 538 9.40 -8.10 14.09
N LEU A 539 10.34 -7.61 14.87
CA LEU A 539 10.88 -8.33 16.02
C LEU A 539 9.93 -8.28 17.22
N ASP A 540 9.33 -7.10 17.45
CA ASP A 540 8.34 -6.89 18.50
C ASP A 540 7.43 -5.69 18.14
N GLY A 541 6.26 -5.61 18.77
CA GLY A 541 5.42 -4.43 18.69
C GLY A 541 3.93 -4.69 18.79
N ALA A 542 3.22 -3.59 19.10
CA ALA A 542 1.76 -3.54 19.08
C ALA A 542 1.29 -2.11 18.77
N PRO A 543 0.17 -1.94 18.04
CA PRO A 543 -0.35 -0.62 17.70
C PRO A 543 -0.54 0.26 18.94
N GLY A 544 -0.08 1.51 18.86
CA GLY A 544 -0.17 2.49 19.95
C GLY A 544 0.79 2.26 21.12
N LYS A 545 1.67 1.26 21.05
CA LYS A 545 2.65 0.96 22.11
C LYS A 545 4.07 1.10 21.61
N ASN A 546 4.52 0.20 20.77
CA ASN A 546 5.89 0.14 20.27
C ASN A 546 5.96 -0.55 18.92
N ILE A 547 7.09 -0.43 18.25
CA ILE A 547 7.51 -1.22 17.11
C ILE A 547 9.02 -1.38 17.12
N THR A 548 9.51 -2.59 16.96
CA THR A 548 10.91 -2.89 16.68
C THR A 548 11.00 -3.74 15.42
N MET A 549 11.73 -3.22 14.45
CA MET A 549 11.83 -3.80 13.11
C MET A 549 13.28 -3.85 12.65
N ALA A 550 13.65 -4.94 11.97
CA ALA A 550 14.94 -5.08 11.33
C ALA A 550 14.78 -5.28 9.82
N ARG A 551 15.60 -4.56 9.03
CA ARG A 551 15.65 -4.66 7.56
C ARG A 551 17.07 -4.96 7.12
N ARG A 552 17.24 -5.88 6.17
CA ARG A 552 18.54 -6.29 5.67
C ARG A 552 18.78 -5.78 4.26
N LYS A 553 20.00 -5.30 4.00
CA LYS A 553 20.53 -5.06 2.67
C LYS A 553 21.91 -5.66 2.51
N GLY A 554 22.06 -6.63 1.63
CA GLY A 554 23.30 -7.39 1.51
C GLY A 554 23.64 -8.08 2.83
N GLN A 555 24.72 -7.64 3.45
CA GLN A 555 25.19 -8.16 4.74
C GLN A 555 24.93 -7.21 5.91
N GLU A 556 24.37 -6.06 5.66
CA GLU A 556 24.06 -5.07 6.68
C GLU A 556 22.61 -5.19 7.14
N TRP A 557 22.40 -4.96 8.43
CA TRP A 557 21.07 -4.84 9.03
C TRP A 557 20.86 -3.42 9.55
N PHE A 558 19.67 -2.95 9.39
CA PHE A 558 19.16 -1.69 9.91
C PHE A 558 18.02 -2.02 10.88
N LEU A 559 18.11 -1.55 12.11
CA LEU A 559 17.11 -1.77 13.15
C LEU A 559 16.51 -0.43 13.53
N GLY A 560 15.18 -0.36 13.56
CA GLY A 560 14.42 0.79 14.04
C GLY A 560 13.50 0.38 15.17
N ALA A 561 13.66 1.00 16.33
CA ALA A 561 12.81 0.81 17.50
C ALA A 561 12.16 2.14 17.86
N MET A 562 10.84 2.14 18.03
CA MET A 562 10.05 3.31 18.42
C MET A 562 9.03 2.92 19.49
N THR A 563 8.77 3.82 20.43
CA THR A 563 7.70 3.68 21.42
C THR A 563 6.74 4.85 21.36
N ASN A 564 5.65 4.72 22.11
CA ASN A 564 4.66 5.77 22.28
C ASN A 564 5.18 6.92 23.17
N ASN A 565 4.32 7.90 23.51
CA ASN A 565 4.67 9.05 24.33
C ASN A 565 5.06 8.69 25.78
N GLU A 566 4.81 7.45 26.23
CA GLU A 566 5.11 7.01 27.59
C GLU A 566 6.55 6.47 27.72
N GLY A 567 7.15 6.07 26.59
CA GLY A 567 8.44 5.38 26.57
C GLY A 567 8.35 3.93 27.02
N SER A 568 9.40 3.16 26.82
CA SER A 568 9.56 1.78 27.34
C SER A 568 11.02 1.37 27.38
N GLU A 569 11.29 0.27 28.07
CA GLU A 569 12.54 -0.49 27.95
C GLU A 569 12.27 -1.74 27.13
N GLU A 570 13.11 -1.97 26.13
CA GLU A 570 12.98 -3.10 25.22
C GLU A 570 14.22 -3.99 25.28
N GLU A 571 14.02 -5.29 25.29
CA GLU A 571 15.10 -6.28 25.16
C GLU A 571 14.96 -6.98 23.80
N ILE A 572 15.88 -6.71 22.88
CA ILE A 572 15.84 -7.19 21.51
C ILE A 572 16.89 -8.28 21.30
N PRO A 573 16.48 -9.56 21.20
CA PRO A 573 17.39 -10.63 20.81
C PRO A 573 17.93 -10.38 19.40
N LEU A 574 19.23 -10.54 19.20
CA LEU A 574 19.88 -10.37 17.91
C LEU A 574 20.01 -11.70 17.14
N ASP A 575 19.18 -12.68 17.43
CA ASP A 575 19.20 -14.04 16.86
C ASP A 575 18.86 -14.07 15.35
N PHE A 576 18.38 -12.97 14.80
CA PHE A 576 18.20 -12.77 13.36
C PHE A 576 19.52 -12.54 12.60
N LEU A 577 20.62 -12.25 13.30
CA LEU A 577 21.96 -12.09 12.72
C LEU A 577 22.57 -13.45 12.33
N ASP A 578 23.55 -13.43 11.43
CA ASP A 578 24.30 -14.64 11.10
C ASP A 578 25.13 -15.10 12.33
N LYS A 579 24.88 -16.33 12.77
CA LYS A 579 25.50 -16.93 13.99
C LYS A 579 27.02 -17.02 13.95
N ASN A 580 27.63 -16.92 12.78
CA ASN A 580 29.08 -17.06 12.60
C ASN A 580 29.78 -15.72 12.38
N LYS A 581 29.08 -14.61 12.60
CA LYS A 581 29.58 -13.26 12.31
C LYS A 581 29.49 -12.35 13.53
N VAL A 582 30.42 -11.39 13.56
CA VAL A 582 30.40 -10.27 14.48
C VAL A 582 30.11 -9.00 13.68
N TYR A 583 29.30 -8.14 14.24
CA TYR A 583 28.86 -6.90 13.62
C TYR A 583 29.32 -5.69 14.44
N LEU A 584 29.68 -4.61 13.78
CA LEU A 584 29.80 -3.30 14.40
C LEU A 584 28.42 -2.63 14.35
N ALA A 585 27.86 -2.39 15.52
CA ALA A 585 26.61 -1.65 15.68
C ALA A 585 26.90 -0.16 15.85
N SER A 586 26.36 0.69 14.96
CA SER A 586 26.24 2.14 15.15
C SER A 586 24.87 2.43 15.75
N VAL A 587 24.82 2.90 16.97
CA VAL A 587 23.59 3.09 17.76
C VAL A 587 23.34 4.58 17.94
N TYR A 588 22.13 5.03 17.64
CA TYR A 588 21.69 6.43 17.71
C TYR A 588 20.48 6.51 18.65
N THR A 589 20.65 7.01 19.86
CA THR A 589 19.62 6.98 20.91
C THR A 589 19.25 8.35 21.42
N ASP A 590 17.98 8.55 21.81
CA ASP A 590 17.50 9.66 22.61
C ASP A 590 17.51 9.35 24.13
N GLY A 591 17.93 8.17 24.52
CA GLY A 591 18.18 7.77 25.90
C GLY A 591 19.62 8.07 26.33
N GLY A 592 19.85 8.06 27.66
CA GLY A 592 21.18 8.20 28.22
C GLY A 592 21.46 9.53 28.93
N GLU A 593 22.53 9.54 29.73
CA GLU A 593 22.85 10.70 30.60
C GLU A 593 23.24 11.97 29.86
N LYS A 594 23.71 11.84 28.61
CA LYS A 594 24.15 12.97 27.78
C LYS A 594 23.02 13.65 27.01
N VAL A 595 21.91 12.96 26.79
CA VAL A 595 20.74 13.53 26.09
C VAL A 595 19.95 14.38 27.06
N LYS A 596 19.85 15.67 26.79
CA LYS A 596 19.15 16.66 27.62
C LYS A 596 17.95 17.29 26.92
N THR A 597 17.87 17.13 25.61
CA THR A 597 16.79 17.71 24.78
C THR A 597 16.36 16.72 23.72
N ARG A 598 15.15 16.83 23.23
CA ARG A 598 14.59 15.99 22.14
C ARG A 598 15.34 16.11 20.80
N THR A 599 16.20 17.10 20.65
CA THR A 599 17.01 17.32 19.43
C THR A 599 18.44 16.78 19.57
N GLN A 600 18.81 16.21 20.73
CA GLN A 600 20.09 15.56 20.92
C GLN A 600 19.97 14.07 20.65
N VAL A 601 21.00 13.52 20.03
CA VAL A 601 21.16 12.09 19.77
C VAL A 601 22.52 11.67 20.32
N GLU A 602 22.54 10.61 21.14
CA GLU A 602 23.80 10.00 21.53
C GLU A 602 24.19 8.93 20.52
N CYS A 603 25.38 9.06 19.95
CA CYS A 603 25.95 8.09 19.01
C CYS A 603 26.97 7.21 19.74
N SER A 604 26.84 5.90 19.60
CA SER A 604 27.77 4.93 20.18
C SER A 604 28.03 3.76 19.24
N TYR A 605 29.16 3.06 19.47
CA TYR A 605 29.57 1.95 18.63
C TYR A 605 29.89 0.75 19.52
N LEU A 606 29.35 -0.42 19.19
CA LEU A 606 29.59 -1.64 19.95
C LEU A 606 29.69 -2.87 19.03
N LEU A 607 30.41 -3.88 19.49
CA LEU A 607 30.47 -5.16 18.80
C LEU A 607 29.34 -6.06 19.29
N VAL A 608 28.61 -6.65 18.35
CA VAL A 608 27.49 -7.54 18.65
C VAL A 608 27.51 -8.80 17.78
N ASP A 609 26.87 -9.85 18.27
CA ASP A 609 26.64 -11.09 17.53
C ASP A 609 25.24 -11.66 17.82
N ALA A 610 24.89 -12.76 17.13
CA ALA A 610 23.59 -13.42 17.23
C ALA A 610 23.24 -14.01 18.62
N SER A 611 24.18 -14.09 19.54
CA SER A 611 23.95 -14.61 20.91
C SER A 611 23.55 -13.51 21.90
N MET A 612 23.66 -12.25 21.47
CA MET A 612 23.43 -11.09 22.32
C MET A 612 21.98 -10.62 22.31
N THR A 613 21.61 -9.89 23.35
CA THR A 613 20.35 -9.12 23.44
C THR A 613 20.73 -7.66 23.63
N MET A 614 20.22 -6.80 22.76
CA MET A 614 20.33 -5.35 22.95
C MET A 614 19.26 -4.89 23.94
N LYS A 615 19.69 -4.09 24.90
CA LYS A 615 18.78 -3.36 25.79
C LYS A 615 18.65 -1.95 25.27
N LEU A 616 17.44 -1.60 24.89
CA LEU A 616 17.09 -0.28 24.39
C LEU A 616 16.32 0.45 25.49
N SER A 617 16.81 1.59 25.92
CA SER A 617 16.11 2.46 26.88
C SER A 617 15.44 3.58 26.10
N LEU A 618 14.23 3.35 25.68
CA LEU A 618 13.41 4.25 24.85
C LEU A 618 12.66 5.26 25.75
N ILE A 619 13.39 5.86 26.72
CA ILE A 619 12.79 6.73 27.76
C ILE A 619 12.21 8.00 27.15
N HIS A 620 12.75 8.43 26.02
CA HIS A 620 12.32 9.62 25.29
C HIS A 620 11.81 9.33 23.89
N ILE A 621 11.59 8.02 23.52
CA ILE A 621 10.77 7.64 22.34
C ILE A 621 11.47 6.74 21.31
N SER A 622 12.82 6.72 21.06
CA SER A 622 13.33 5.86 19.97
C SER A 622 14.85 5.63 19.91
N GLU A 623 15.23 4.53 19.27
CA GLU A 623 16.63 4.15 19.04
C GLU A 623 16.81 3.43 17.69
N PRO A 624 17.35 4.05 16.64
CA PRO A 624 17.79 3.35 15.46
C PRO A 624 19.22 2.80 15.59
N THR A 625 19.47 1.65 14.99
CA THR A 625 20.78 1.00 15.01
C THR A 625 21.11 0.44 13.63
N ARG A 626 22.33 0.72 13.13
CA ARG A 626 22.89 0.07 11.95
C ARG A 626 23.90 -0.99 12.40
N LEU A 627 23.75 -2.20 11.87
CA LEU A 627 24.64 -3.34 12.13
C LEU A 627 25.44 -3.66 10.88
N GLY A 628 26.66 -3.17 10.79
CA GLY A 628 27.61 -3.47 9.72
C GLY A 628 28.50 -4.67 10.07
N MET A 629 28.70 -5.60 9.12
CA MET A 629 29.58 -6.74 9.32
C MET A 629 31.04 -6.30 9.40
N ILE A 630 31.79 -6.84 10.36
CA ILE A 630 33.25 -6.73 10.39
C ILE A 630 33.82 -7.90 9.58
N SER A 631 34.62 -7.58 8.57
CA SER A 631 35.32 -8.55 7.73
C SER A 631 36.60 -9.09 8.44
#